data_d3111177bbcedaed9ab2db13d5d71890
#
_entry.id   d3111177bbcedaed9ab2db13d5d71890
#
_cell.length_a   1.000
_cell.length_b   1.000
_cell.length_c   1.000
_cell.angle_alpha   90.00
_cell.angle_beta   90.00
_cell.angle_gamma   90.00
#
_symmetry.space_group_name_H-M   'P 1'
#
loop_
_entity.id
_entity.type
_entity.pdbx_description
1 polymer ?
#
loop_
_entity_poly.entity_id
_entity_poly.type
_entity_poly.pdbx_seq_one_letter_code
_entity_poly.pdbx_strand_id
1 'polypeptide(L)'
;SAAVTIVEFYDYRCSPCIASHPELEQVRATEQDVRIVYGQLPIFGSHSVMAARAAIAAHLQGRFNAFHSALMTASAYPGMDSIYATAAEVGLDVEKLRADMRDPEVLQYLEEMRLLAEAA
;
A
#
# COMPACT_ATOMS: atom_id res chain seq x y z
N SER A 1 7.25 8.32 -20.92
CA SER A 1 6.82 9.12 -19.77
C SER A 1 5.30 9.32 -19.79
N ALA A 2 4.71 9.37 -18.63
CA ALA A 2 3.27 9.57 -18.50
C ALA A 2 2.91 11.04 -18.65
N ALA A 3 1.79 11.33 -19.38
CA ALA A 3 1.28 12.69 -19.53
C ALA A 3 0.57 13.16 -18.25
N VAL A 4 0.01 12.22 -17.47
CA VAL A 4 -0.72 12.52 -16.24
C VAL A 4 -0.21 11.62 -15.13
N THR A 5 0.04 12.21 -13.97
CA THR A 5 0.39 11.46 -12.76
C THR A 5 -0.72 11.66 -11.74
N ILE A 6 -1.30 10.56 -11.26
CA ILE A 6 -2.29 10.55 -10.19
C ILE A 6 -1.59 10.09 -8.93
N VAL A 7 -1.66 10.91 -7.89
CA VAL A 7 -1.18 10.50 -6.56
C VAL A 7 -2.39 10.16 -5.72
N GLU A 8 -2.49 8.90 -5.30
CA GLU A 8 -3.57 8.44 -4.44
C GLU A 8 -3.04 8.25 -3.03
N PHE A 9 -3.59 9.02 -2.07
CA PHE A 9 -3.34 8.78 -0.65
C PHE A 9 -4.45 7.89 -0.12
N TYR A 10 -4.08 6.81 0.59
CA TYR A 10 -5.06 5.80 1.01
C TYR A 10 -4.64 5.10 2.29
N ASP A 11 -5.64 4.43 2.87
CA ASP A 11 -5.47 3.58 4.04
C ASP A 11 -6.16 2.24 3.72
N TYR A 12 -5.54 1.13 4.11
CA TYR A 12 -6.10 -0.21 3.84
C TYR A 12 -7.37 -0.51 4.63
N ARG A 13 -7.75 0.33 5.58
CA ARG A 13 -9.02 0.25 6.29
C ARG A 13 -10.05 1.28 5.82
N CYS A 14 -9.73 2.03 4.81
CA CYS A 14 -10.60 3.08 4.26
C CYS A 14 -11.60 2.48 3.27
N SER A 15 -12.88 2.43 3.63
CA SER A 15 -13.91 1.83 2.75
C SER A 15 -14.02 2.51 1.39
N PRO A 16 -14.05 3.84 1.28
CA PRO A 16 -14.04 4.48 -0.05
C PRO A 16 -12.78 4.16 -0.86
N CYS A 17 -11.62 4.04 -0.22
CA CYS A 17 -10.38 3.67 -0.91
C CYS A 17 -10.47 2.27 -1.49
N ILE A 18 -10.99 1.33 -0.70
CA ILE A 18 -11.19 -0.07 -1.13
C ILE A 18 -12.19 -0.10 -2.30
N ALA A 19 -13.29 0.65 -2.20
CA ALA A 19 -14.31 0.67 -3.22
C ALA A 19 -13.82 1.24 -4.55
N SER A 20 -12.91 2.23 -4.53
CA SER A 20 -12.38 2.85 -5.73
C SER A 20 -11.20 2.09 -6.34
N HIS A 21 -10.61 1.13 -5.63
CA HIS A 21 -9.44 0.41 -6.10
C HIS A 21 -9.63 -0.28 -7.46
N PRO A 22 -10.74 -1.00 -7.74
CA PRO A 22 -10.92 -1.63 -9.06
C PRO A 22 -10.92 -0.63 -10.21
N GLU A 23 -11.48 0.56 -10.02
CA GLU A 23 -11.52 1.60 -11.04
C GLU A 23 -10.12 2.13 -11.33
N LEU A 24 -9.30 2.36 -10.28
CA LEU A 24 -7.92 2.81 -10.44
C LEU A 24 -7.06 1.74 -11.11
N GLU A 25 -7.26 0.47 -10.77
CA GLU A 25 -6.56 -0.64 -11.43
C GLU A 25 -6.90 -0.70 -12.91
N GLN A 26 -8.17 -0.46 -13.27
CA GLN A 26 -8.59 -0.42 -14.67
C GLN A 26 -7.92 0.74 -15.42
N VAL A 27 -7.86 1.91 -14.82
CA VAL A 27 -7.18 3.06 -15.41
C VAL A 27 -5.69 2.74 -15.63
N ARG A 28 -5.04 2.16 -14.64
CA ARG A 28 -3.63 1.78 -14.74
C ARG A 28 -3.37 0.78 -15.85
N ALA A 29 -4.30 -0.17 -16.02
CA ALA A 29 -4.16 -1.24 -17.02
C ALA A 29 -4.46 -0.77 -18.44
N THR A 30 -5.35 0.22 -18.63
CA THR A 30 -5.86 0.61 -19.95
C THR A 30 -5.32 1.95 -20.45
N GLU A 31 -4.90 2.85 -19.57
CA GLU A 31 -4.44 4.19 -19.96
C GLU A 31 -2.90 4.25 -19.90
N GLN A 32 -2.28 4.27 -21.07
CA GLN A 32 -0.80 4.27 -21.16
C GLN A 32 -0.19 5.60 -20.73
N ASP A 33 -0.95 6.70 -20.83
CA ASP A 33 -0.47 8.03 -20.49
C ASP A 33 -0.68 8.39 -19.02
N VAL A 34 -1.18 7.46 -18.21
CA VAL A 34 -1.48 7.69 -16.80
C VAL A 34 -0.51 6.87 -15.93
N ARG A 35 0.10 7.54 -14.98
CA ARG A 35 0.92 6.93 -13.94
C ARG A 35 0.24 7.12 -12.60
N ILE A 36 0.15 6.07 -11.81
CA ILE A 36 -0.42 6.12 -10.45
C ILE A 36 0.71 5.98 -9.45
N VAL A 37 0.79 6.94 -8.53
CA VAL A 37 1.69 6.89 -7.38
C VAL A 37 0.85 6.60 -6.14
N TYR A 38 1.18 5.54 -5.44
CA TYR A 38 0.44 5.10 -4.25
C TYR A 38 1.08 5.70 -3.00
N GLY A 39 0.36 6.58 -2.32
CA GLY A 39 0.80 7.23 -1.11
C GLY A 39 0.16 6.62 0.13
N GLN A 40 0.96 6.03 1.01
CA GLN A 40 0.47 5.43 2.26
C GLN A 40 0.08 6.53 3.24
N LEU A 41 -1.17 6.53 3.69
CA LEU A 41 -1.67 7.49 4.68
C LEU A 41 -2.50 6.76 5.73
N PRO A 42 -1.85 6.04 6.67
CA PRO A 42 -2.56 5.24 7.68
C PRO A 42 -3.12 6.14 8.77
N ILE A 43 -4.43 6.36 8.75
CA ILE A 43 -5.12 7.27 9.67
C ILE A 43 -6.11 6.53 10.59
N PHE A 44 -6.32 5.22 10.43
CA PHE A 44 -7.30 4.45 11.18
C PHE A 44 -6.69 3.51 12.23
N GLY A 45 -5.58 3.93 12.85
CA GLY A 45 -5.02 3.23 14.00
C GLY A 45 -3.83 2.34 13.68
N SER A 46 -3.43 1.53 14.67
CA SER A 46 -2.19 0.75 14.62
C SER A 46 -2.17 -0.30 13.52
N HIS A 47 -3.30 -0.96 13.24
CA HIS A 47 -3.36 -1.96 12.18
C HIS A 47 -3.18 -1.31 10.80
N SER A 48 -3.71 -0.12 10.60
CA SER A 48 -3.48 0.65 9.37
C SER A 48 -2.00 1.00 9.20
N VAL A 49 -1.35 1.41 10.28
CA VAL A 49 0.09 1.71 10.27
C VAL A 49 0.89 0.45 9.91
N MET A 50 0.56 -0.69 10.49
CA MET A 50 1.26 -1.95 10.21
C MET A 50 1.05 -2.39 8.76
N ALA A 51 -0.17 -2.26 8.25
CA ALA A 51 -0.46 -2.58 6.84
C ALA A 51 0.35 -1.68 5.89
N ALA A 52 0.45 -0.39 6.20
CA ALA A 52 1.24 0.55 5.40
C ALA A 52 2.74 0.19 5.42
N ARG A 53 3.29 -0.14 6.59
CA ARG A 53 4.68 -0.58 6.70
C ARG A 53 4.92 -1.86 5.89
N ALA A 54 3.99 -2.80 5.96
CA ALA A 54 4.08 -4.05 5.22
C ALA A 54 4.07 -3.80 3.70
N ALA A 55 3.22 -2.91 3.23
CA ALA A 55 3.15 -2.58 1.80
C ALA A 55 4.45 -1.93 1.30
N ILE A 56 5.03 -1.03 2.09
CA ILE A 56 6.33 -0.42 1.76
C ILE A 56 7.42 -1.49 1.73
N ALA A 57 7.43 -2.39 2.72
CA ALA A 57 8.38 -3.51 2.77
C ALA A 57 8.19 -4.47 1.59
N ALA A 58 6.96 -4.68 1.16
CA ALA A 58 6.66 -5.50 -0.02
C ALA A 58 7.29 -4.91 -1.29
N HIS A 59 7.35 -3.58 -1.38
CA HIS A 59 8.03 -2.90 -2.48
C HIS A 59 9.51 -3.27 -2.54
N LEU A 60 10.16 -3.42 -1.40
CA LEU A 60 11.58 -3.82 -1.32
C LEU A 60 11.80 -5.23 -1.86
N GLN A 61 10.77 -6.07 -1.89
CA GLN A 61 10.83 -7.41 -2.49
C GLN A 61 10.30 -7.43 -3.94
N GLY A 62 9.98 -6.26 -4.51
CA GLY A 62 9.49 -6.15 -5.87
C GLY A 62 8.06 -6.65 -6.08
N ARG A 63 7.24 -6.72 -5.01
CA ARG A 63 5.87 -7.25 -5.08
C ARG A 63 4.81 -6.31 -4.51
N PHE A 64 5.06 -5.01 -4.61
CA PHE A 64 4.13 -4.03 -4.07
C PHE A 64 2.73 -4.18 -4.67
N ASN A 65 2.61 -4.22 -6.01
CA ASN A 65 1.30 -4.23 -6.67
C ASN A 65 0.47 -5.46 -6.28
N ALA A 66 1.09 -6.64 -6.25
CA ALA A 66 0.40 -7.87 -5.87
C ALA A 66 -0.09 -7.79 -4.42
N PHE A 67 0.74 -7.34 -3.50
CA PHE A 67 0.39 -7.24 -2.10
C PHE A 67 -0.66 -6.15 -1.86
N HIS A 68 -0.48 -4.99 -2.47
CA HIS A 68 -1.41 -3.86 -2.39
C HIS A 68 -2.82 -4.27 -2.85
N SER A 69 -2.91 -4.91 -4.01
CA SER A 69 -4.20 -5.36 -4.53
C SER A 69 -4.83 -6.40 -3.63
N ALA A 70 -4.05 -7.32 -3.08
CA ALA A 70 -4.57 -8.34 -2.17
C ALA A 70 -5.13 -7.71 -0.89
N LEU A 71 -4.44 -6.72 -0.33
CA LEU A 71 -4.93 -6.00 0.86
C LEU A 71 -6.20 -5.19 0.54
N MET A 72 -6.25 -4.56 -0.62
CA MET A 72 -7.41 -3.74 -1.04
C MET A 72 -8.64 -4.56 -1.39
N THR A 73 -8.46 -5.85 -1.68
CA THR A 73 -9.57 -6.75 -2.01
C THR A 73 -9.94 -7.68 -0.87
N ALA A 74 -9.25 -7.59 0.27
CA ALA A 74 -9.55 -8.40 1.44
C ALA A 74 -10.92 -8.04 2.00
N SER A 75 -11.67 -9.07 2.42
CA SER A 75 -13.03 -8.88 2.93
C SER A 75 -13.08 -8.39 4.38
N ALA A 76 -11.96 -8.46 5.09
CA ALA A 76 -11.85 -8.06 6.49
C ALA A 76 -10.77 -6.98 6.66
N TYR A 77 -10.90 -6.18 7.70
CA TYR A 77 -9.88 -5.20 8.03
C TYR A 77 -8.54 -5.90 8.33
N PRO A 78 -7.42 -5.33 7.88
CA PRO A 78 -6.11 -5.93 8.12
C PRO A 78 -5.76 -5.92 9.61
N GLY A 79 -5.42 -7.09 10.12
CA GLY A 79 -4.75 -7.28 11.41
C GLY A 79 -3.44 -7.97 11.15
N MET A 80 -2.61 -8.17 12.18
CA MET A 80 -1.26 -8.71 11.96
C MET A 80 -1.28 -10.08 11.30
N ASP A 81 -2.16 -10.98 11.77
CA ASP A 81 -2.24 -12.32 11.19
C ASP A 81 -2.67 -12.29 9.73
N SER A 82 -3.67 -11.47 9.38
CA SER A 82 -4.15 -11.37 8.00
C SER A 82 -3.12 -10.70 7.08
N ILE A 83 -2.38 -9.72 7.58
CA ILE A 83 -1.30 -9.07 6.84
C ILE A 83 -0.24 -10.11 6.44
N TYR A 84 0.22 -10.92 7.40
CA TYR A 84 1.24 -11.95 7.12
C TYR A 84 0.71 -13.09 6.27
N ALA A 85 -0.53 -13.50 6.46
CA ALA A 85 -1.16 -14.52 5.62
C ALA A 85 -1.27 -14.04 4.17
N THR A 86 -1.71 -12.80 3.96
CA THR A 86 -1.78 -12.20 2.63
C THR A 86 -0.40 -12.09 1.99
N ALA A 87 0.61 -11.71 2.77
CA ALA A 87 1.98 -11.64 2.29
C ALA A 87 2.47 -13.01 1.78
N ALA A 88 2.20 -14.07 2.53
CA ALA A 88 2.56 -15.42 2.13
C ALA A 88 1.84 -15.84 0.85
N GLU A 89 0.56 -15.51 0.72
CA GLU A 89 -0.24 -15.85 -0.46
C GLU A 89 0.31 -15.23 -1.74
N VAL A 90 0.85 -14.01 -1.67
CA VAL A 90 1.42 -13.34 -2.85
C VAL A 90 2.91 -13.63 -3.05
N GLY A 91 3.47 -14.55 -2.29
CA GLY A 91 4.83 -15.03 -2.49
C GLY A 91 5.92 -14.18 -1.84
N LEU A 92 5.58 -13.37 -0.85
CA LEU A 92 6.58 -12.60 -0.09
C LEU A 92 7.29 -13.50 0.92
N ASP A 93 8.57 -13.18 1.17
CA ASP A 93 9.31 -13.74 2.30
C ASP A 93 8.83 -13.03 3.57
N VAL A 94 8.06 -13.73 4.39
CA VAL A 94 7.42 -13.14 5.57
C VAL A 94 8.43 -12.70 6.62
N GLU A 95 9.51 -13.48 6.82
CA GLU A 95 10.54 -13.12 7.80
C GLU A 95 11.28 -11.84 7.38
N LYS A 96 11.63 -11.74 6.11
CA LYS A 96 12.23 -10.53 5.56
C LYS A 96 11.26 -9.34 5.65
N LEU A 97 9.98 -9.57 5.38
CA LEU A 97 8.94 -8.55 5.49
C LEU A 97 8.90 -7.99 6.93
N ARG A 98 8.87 -8.88 7.93
CA ARG A 98 8.86 -8.48 9.34
C ARG A 98 10.05 -7.60 9.70
N ALA A 99 11.25 -7.99 9.25
CA ALA A 99 12.46 -7.23 9.49
C ALA A 99 12.40 -5.86 8.81
N ASP A 100 11.99 -5.83 7.54
CA ASP A 100 11.94 -4.59 6.75
C ASP A 100 10.87 -3.62 7.27
N MET A 101 9.78 -4.11 7.85
CA MET A 101 8.76 -3.27 8.46
C MET A 101 9.28 -2.42 9.61
N ARG A 102 10.41 -2.79 10.21
CA ARG A 102 11.05 -2.04 11.30
C ARG A 102 12.23 -1.19 10.81
N ASP A 103 12.54 -1.25 9.53
CA ASP A 103 13.66 -0.50 8.97
C ASP A 103 13.38 0.99 9.11
N PRO A 104 14.35 1.79 9.61
CA PRO A 104 14.19 3.24 9.73
C PRO A 104 13.83 3.92 8.41
N GLU A 105 14.30 3.40 7.26
CA GLU A 105 13.96 3.95 5.95
C GLU A 105 12.48 3.78 5.63
N VAL A 106 11.87 2.66 6.03
CA VAL A 106 10.43 2.43 5.86
C VAL A 106 9.64 3.43 6.70
N LEU A 107 10.05 3.63 7.94
CA LEU A 107 9.39 4.57 8.85
C LEU A 107 9.55 6.01 8.35
N GLN A 108 10.70 6.37 7.84
CA GLN A 108 10.96 7.69 7.27
C GLN A 108 10.12 7.95 6.03
N TYR A 109 10.02 6.96 5.14
CA TYR A 109 9.21 7.08 3.94
C TYR A 109 7.74 7.31 4.30
N LEU A 110 7.22 6.60 5.30
CA LEU A 110 5.86 6.76 5.76
C LEU A 110 5.61 8.18 6.30
N GLU A 111 6.56 8.72 7.06
CA GLU A 111 6.48 10.10 7.56
C GLU A 111 6.53 11.12 6.43
N GLU A 112 7.36 10.90 5.41
CA GLU A 112 7.43 11.77 4.24
C GLU A 112 6.10 11.79 3.48
N MET A 113 5.44 10.64 3.37
CA MET A 113 4.12 10.56 2.73
C MET A 113 3.07 11.34 3.53
N ARG A 114 3.12 11.27 4.88
CA ARG A 114 2.22 12.03 5.72
C ARG A 114 2.38 13.53 5.52
N LEU A 115 3.62 14.00 5.49
CA LEU A 115 3.93 15.42 5.28
C LEU A 115 3.50 15.88 3.88
N LEU A 116 3.70 15.05 2.88
CA LEU A 116 3.28 15.36 1.52
C LEU A 116 1.76 15.47 1.42
N ALA A 117 1.03 14.59 2.08
CA ALA A 117 -0.44 14.63 2.10
C ALA A 117 -0.96 15.90 2.78
N GLU A 118 -0.31 16.33 3.86
CA GLU A 118 -0.69 17.58 4.56
C GLU A 118 -0.44 18.81 3.69
N ALA A 119 0.54 18.78 2.82
CA ALA A 119 0.88 19.89 1.93
C ALA A 119 0.02 19.97 0.67
N ALA A 120 -0.70 18.91 0.37
CA ALA A 120 -1.49 18.82 -0.85
C ALA A 120 -2.82 19.60 -0.77
#